data_8cb307218b7733267388022e50858cb3
#
_entry.id   8cb307218b7733267388022e50858cb3
#
_cell.length_a   1.000
_cell.length_b   1.000
_cell.length_c   1.000
_cell.angle_alpha   90.00
_cell.angle_beta   90.00
_cell.angle_gamma   90.00
#
_symmetry.space_group_name_H-M   'P 1'
#
loop_
_entity.id
_entity.type
_entity.pdbx_description
1 polymer ?
#
loop_
_entity_poly.entity_id
_entity_poly.type
_entity_poly.pdbx_seq_one_letter_code
_entity_poly.pdbx_strand_id
1 'polypeptide(L)'
;MSDLPRYEYVKLADAIAAEIASGKLPLGAALPGERAMTELYSVSIGTVRRAITELRKRELVAALPAKGTYVIATPAPDSSNSETDAD
;
A
#
# COMPACT_ATOMS: atom_id res chain seq x y z
N MET A 1 9.82 9.84 -18.63
CA MET A 1 9.68 9.69 -18.28
C MET A 1 9.74 9.31 -17.29
N SER A 2 9.80 9.13 -16.92
CA SER A 2 9.86 8.83 -16.20
C SER A 2 9.87 8.22 -15.34
N ASP A 3 9.91 7.81 -14.96
CA ASP A 3 9.87 7.27 -14.35
C ASP A 3 9.96 6.63 -13.59
N LEU A 4 9.71 6.45 -13.46
CA LEU A 4 10.17 5.51 -13.28
C LEU A 4 10.33 4.88 -11.92
N PRO A 5 11.40 4.93 -11.03
CA PRO A 5 11.36 4.28 -9.74
C PRO A 5 10.24 4.76 -8.86
N ARG A 6 9.92 6.02 -8.95
CA ARG A 6 8.86 6.59 -8.21
C ARG A 6 7.51 6.03 -8.64
N TYR A 7 7.39 5.82 -9.93
CA TYR A 7 6.20 5.22 -10.47
C TYR A 7 6.05 3.78 -10.01
N GLU A 8 7.17 3.08 -9.87
CA GLU A 8 7.14 1.70 -9.41
C GLU A 8 6.57 1.57 -8.01
N TYR A 9 6.95 2.46 -7.11
CA TYR A 9 6.42 2.33 -5.76
C TYR A 9 4.95 2.71 -5.68
N VAL A 10 4.50 3.60 -6.54
CA VAL A 10 3.08 3.94 -6.59
C VAL A 10 2.28 2.74 -7.10
N LYS A 11 2.79 2.08 -8.13
CA LYS A 11 2.12 0.87 -8.63
C LYS A 11 2.05 -0.21 -7.57
N LEU A 12 3.12 -0.37 -6.80
CA LEU A 12 3.12 -1.35 -5.75
C LEU A 12 2.12 -0.96 -4.66
N ALA A 13 2.10 0.30 -4.27
CA ALA A 13 1.15 0.75 -3.27
C ALA A 13 -0.28 0.53 -3.77
N ASP A 14 -0.55 0.82 -5.04
CA ASP A 14 -1.88 0.60 -5.60
C ASP A 14 -2.25 -0.88 -5.60
N ALA A 15 -1.29 -1.75 -5.91
CA ALA A 15 -1.56 -3.19 -5.90
C ALA A 15 -1.91 -3.66 -4.49
N ILE A 16 -1.18 -3.19 -3.49
CA ILE A 16 -1.47 -3.58 -2.12
C ILE A 16 -2.81 -3.00 -1.67
N ALA A 17 -3.09 -1.75 -2.03
CA ALA A 17 -4.37 -1.14 -1.70
C ALA A 17 -5.52 -1.94 -2.32
N ALA A 18 -5.33 -2.46 -3.52
CA ALA A 18 -6.35 -3.29 -4.15
C ALA A 18 -6.57 -4.59 -3.38
N GLU A 19 -5.51 -5.17 -2.83
CA GLU A 19 -5.65 -6.38 -2.03
C GLU A 19 -6.38 -6.09 -0.72
N ILE A 20 -6.16 -4.91 -0.15
CA ILE A 20 -6.90 -4.52 1.03
C ILE A 20 -8.38 -4.34 0.67
N ALA A 21 -8.65 -3.67 -0.43
CA ALA A 21 -10.02 -3.41 -0.85
C ALA A 21 -10.76 -4.70 -1.16
N SER A 22 -10.08 -5.69 -1.72
CA SER A 22 -10.71 -6.95 -2.08
C SER A 22 -10.91 -7.90 -0.90
N GLY A 23 -10.32 -7.59 0.24
CA GLY A 23 -10.41 -8.46 1.40
C GLY A 23 -9.29 -9.48 1.50
N LYS A 24 -8.40 -9.54 0.53
CA LYS A 24 -7.24 -10.42 0.64
C LYS A 24 -6.36 -10.03 1.80
N LEU A 25 -6.26 -8.73 2.07
CA LEU A 25 -5.57 -8.21 3.23
C LEU A 25 -6.60 -7.50 4.09
N PRO A 26 -7.25 -8.23 4.98
CA PRO A 26 -8.34 -7.62 5.78
C PRO A 26 -7.80 -6.71 6.88
N LEU A 27 -8.69 -5.96 7.48
CA LEU A 27 -8.33 -5.13 8.61
C LEU A 27 -7.64 -5.97 9.67
N GLY A 28 -6.56 -5.44 10.23
CA GLY A 28 -5.80 -6.14 11.24
C GLY A 28 -4.77 -7.10 10.70
N ALA A 29 -4.77 -7.36 9.40
CA ALA A 29 -3.79 -8.28 8.83
C ALA A 29 -2.42 -7.63 8.78
N ALA A 30 -1.38 -8.43 8.98
CA ALA A 30 -0.01 -7.96 8.84
C ALA A 30 0.39 -8.04 7.39
N LEU A 31 1.11 -7.02 6.91
CA LEU A 31 1.74 -7.11 5.60
C LEU A 31 2.91 -8.07 5.68
N PRO A 32 3.26 -8.72 4.57
CA PRO A 32 4.49 -9.51 4.57
C PRO A 32 5.68 -8.64 4.92
N GLY A 33 6.75 -9.25 5.40
CA GLY A 33 7.96 -8.50 5.69
C GLY A 33 8.55 -7.90 4.42
N GLU A 34 9.45 -6.93 4.61
CA GLU A 34 10.02 -6.20 3.47
C GLU A 34 10.71 -7.13 2.50
N ARG A 35 11.50 -8.06 3.02
CA ARG A 35 12.23 -8.96 2.15
C ARG A 35 11.27 -9.87 1.36
N ALA A 36 10.25 -10.37 2.04
CA ALA A 36 9.27 -11.19 1.34
C ALA A 36 8.58 -10.41 0.24
N MET A 37 8.32 -9.14 0.48
CA MET A 37 7.67 -8.32 -0.53
C MET A 37 8.55 -8.06 -1.73
N THR A 38 9.88 -7.96 -1.53
CA THR A 38 10.77 -7.82 -2.68
C THR A 38 10.65 -9.03 -3.60
N GLU A 39 10.49 -10.21 -3.02
CA GLU A 39 10.35 -11.43 -3.82
C GLU A 39 8.98 -11.55 -4.42
N LEU A 40 7.94 -11.26 -3.64
CA LEU A 40 6.58 -11.37 -4.13
C LEU A 40 6.31 -10.46 -5.32
N TYR A 41 6.85 -9.26 -5.28
CA TYR A 41 6.55 -8.25 -6.29
C TYR A 41 7.70 -7.97 -7.22
N SER A 42 8.82 -8.65 -7.02
CA SER A 42 10.01 -8.52 -7.88
C SER A 42 10.48 -7.07 -7.96
N VAL A 43 10.61 -6.45 -6.81
CA VAL A 43 11.06 -5.06 -6.73
C VAL A 43 12.16 -4.95 -5.69
N SER A 44 12.85 -3.81 -5.70
CA SER A 44 13.92 -3.56 -4.73
C SER A 44 13.32 -3.26 -3.36
N ILE A 45 14.14 -3.41 -2.33
CA ILE A 45 13.70 -3.10 -0.98
C ILE A 45 13.38 -1.60 -0.84
N GLY A 46 14.09 -0.76 -1.57
CA GLY A 46 13.78 0.67 -1.54
C GLY A 46 12.39 0.95 -2.09
N THR A 47 12.01 0.24 -3.14
CA THR A 47 10.67 0.38 -3.70
C THR A 47 9.61 -0.08 -2.70
N VAL A 48 9.87 -1.21 -2.01
CA VAL A 48 8.96 -1.70 -0.98
C VAL A 48 8.78 -0.65 0.11
N ARG A 49 9.87 -0.09 0.59
CA ARG A 49 9.80 0.89 1.68
C ARG A 49 9.05 2.14 1.27
N ARG A 50 9.26 2.60 0.04
CA ARG A 50 8.53 3.75 -0.45
C ARG A 50 7.05 3.45 -0.60
N ALA A 51 6.72 2.25 -1.06
CA ALA A 51 5.32 1.87 -1.21
C ALA A 51 4.63 1.83 0.15
N ILE A 52 5.31 1.30 1.16
CA ILE A 52 4.72 1.27 2.51
C ILE A 52 4.53 2.68 3.03
N THR A 53 5.51 3.57 2.80
CA THR A 53 5.37 4.97 3.19
C THR A 53 4.16 5.59 2.51
N GLU A 54 3.96 5.29 1.24
CA GLU A 54 2.80 5.79 0.52
C GLU A 54 1.50 5.27 1.11
N LEU A 55 1.45 3.99 1.46
CA LEU A 55 0.26 3.41 2.08
C LEU A 55 -0.02 4.03 3.45
N ARG A 56 1.04 4.38 4.18
CA ARG A 56 0.86 5.07 5.46
C ARG A 56 0.29 6.46 5.26
N LYS A 57 0.74 7.15 4.22
CA LYS A 57 0.19 8.46 3.90
C LYS A 57 -1.29 8.36 3.53
N ARG A 58 -1.68 7.28 2.89
CA ARG A 58 -3.08 7.03 2.56
C ARG A 58 -3.87 6.55 3.76
N GLU A 59 -3.19 6.33 4.89
CA GLU A 59 -3.81 5.89 6.13
C GLU A 59 -4.45 4.52 6.03
N LEU A 60 -3.85 3.67 5.21
CA LEU A 60 -4.32 2.29 5.05
C LEU A 60 -3.56 1.33 5.93
N VAL A 61 -2.34 1.67 6.32
CA VAL A 61 -1.52 0.80 7.16
C VAL A 61 -0.81 1.64 8.22
N ALA A 62 -0.39 0.98 9.28
CA ALA A 62 0.40 1.59 10.35
C ALA A 62 1.52 0.66 10.72
N ALA A 63 2.68 1.24 11.02
CA ALA A 63 3.82 0.46 11.49
C ALA A 63 3.76 0.38 13.00
N LEU A 64 3.83 -0.83 13.52
CA LEU A 64 3.86 -1.07 14.97
C LEU A 64 5.26 -1.50 15.34
N PRO A 65 5.90 -0.82 16.28
CA PRO A 65 7.28 -1.16 16.63
C PRO A 65 7.42 -2.61 17.02
N ALA A 66 8.44 -3.25 16.50
CA ALA A 66 8.78 -4.65 16.77
C ALA A 66 7.71 -5.64 16.31
N LYS A 67 6.62 -5.19 15.70
CA LYS A 67 5.56 -6.10 15.28
C LYS A 67 5.33 -6.09 13.78
N GLY A 68 5.65 -5.00 13.11
CA GLY A 68 5.51 -4.93 11.67
C GLY A 68 4.47 -3.92 11.24
N THR A 69 4.01 -4.07 10.01
CA THR A 69 3.06 -3.15 9.41
C THR A 69 1.72 -3.85 9.25
N TYR A 70 0.66 -3.19 9.68
CA TYR A 70 -0.67 -3.78 9.74
C TYR A 70 -1.69 -2.93 9.03
N VAL A 71 -2.69 -3.57 8.46
CA VAL A 71 -3.79 -2.89 7.78
C VAL A 71 -4.70 -2.25 8.82
N ILE A 72 -4.94 -0.95 8.70
CA ILE A 72 -5.78 -0.24 9.68
C ILE A 72 -7.05 0.34 9.07
N ALA A 73 -7.16 0.35 7.74
CA ALA A 73 -8.37 0.90 7.11
C ALA A 73 -8.47 0.32 5.70
N THR A 74 -9.67 0.32 5.14
CA THR A 74 -9.84 -0.07 3.75
C THR A 74 -9.96 1.20 2.91
N PRO A 75 -9.48 1.15 1.64
CA PRO A 75 -9.62 2.33 0.79
C PRO A 75 -11.08 2.61 0.52
N ALA A 76 -11.41 3.89 0.38
CA ALA A 76 -12.76 4.29 0.02
C ALA A 76 -13.06 3.78 -1.39
N PRO A 77 -14.21 3.18 -1.58
CA PRO A 77 -14.49 2.60 -2.89
C PRO A 77 -14.66 3.62 -3.98
N ASP A 78 -14.96 4.74 -3.71
CA ASP A 78 -15.10 5.68 -4.73
C ASP A 78 -14.55 6.96 -4.42
N SER A 79 -14.51 6.70 -4.29
CA SER A 79 -14.08 7.51 -4.12
C SER A 79 -13.94 8.34 -4.45
N SER A 80 -14.42 7.86 -4.38
CA SER A 80 -14.51 8.31 -4.46
C SER A 80 -14.74 9.03 -5.00
N ASN A 81 -15.15 8.95 -5.19
CA ASN A 81 -15.42 9.56 -5.61
C ASN A 81 -15.50 10.50 -5.58
N SER A 82 -15.61 10.55 -5.17
CA SER A 82 -15.62 11.38 -5.07
C SER A 82 -15.67 12.30 -5.43
N GLU A 83 -15.89 12.34 -5.44
CA GLU A 83 -15.90 13.08 -5.67
C GLU A 83 -16.09 13.88 -5.99
N THR A 84 -16.29 13.71 -5.89
CA THR A 84 -16.42 14.40 -6.09
C THR A 84 -16.58 15.26 -6.26
N ASP A 85 -16.79 15.23 -5.99
CA ASP A 85 -16.90 16.00 -6.04
C ASP A 85 -16.97 16.81 -6.36
N ALA A 86 -17.05 16.73 -6.23
CA ALA A 86 -17.05 17.51 -6.42
C ALA A 86 -17.18 18.22 -6.76
N ASP A 87 -17.41 18.23 -6.72
CA ASP A 87 -17.48 18.90 -6.97
C ASP A 87 -17.56 19.38 -7.28
#